data_e6a3c8da913eccf80842c91de75ced16
#
_entry.id   e6a3c8da913eccf80842c91de75ced16
#
_cell.length_a   1.000
_cell.length_b   1.000
_cell.length_c   1.000
_cell.angle_alpha   90.00
_cell.angle_beta   90.00
_cell.angle_gamma   90.00
#
_symmetry.space_group_name_H-M   'P 1'
#
loop_
_entity.id
_entity.type
_entity.pdbx_description
1 polymer ?
#
loop_
_entity_poly.entity_id
_entity_poly.type
_entity_poly.pdbx_seq_one_letter_code
_entity_poly.pdbx_strand_id
1 'polypeptide(L)'
;MFENTIAAISTSLQDGAISIIRLSGDQAIEIAQKIFDRNIMDAKSHTIHYGFIIDQDKNPVDEVLISIFRAPRTYTREDIVEINCHGGTFITRKILSMVLSAGADLAKPGEFTQRAFYHGRIDLSQAEAVQDMIEASNNTAANMAIHGIKGSVKKLLQPLIDDLMDIICLLYTSPSPRDCS
;
A
#
# COMPACT_ATOMS: atom_id res chain seq x y z
N MET A 1 -3.66 -1.63 15.69
CA MET A 1 -2.99 -0.58 14.91
C MET A 1 -1.66 -1.18 14.49
N PHE A 2 -1.23 -1.03 13.24
CA PHE A 2 0.09 -1.51 12.84
C PHE A 2 1.12 -0.50 13.38
N GLU A 3 2.01 -0.95 14.27
CA GLU A 3 3.02 -0.08 14.91
C GLU A 3 4.36 -0.14 14.18
N ASN A 4 4.53 -1.11 13.27
CA ASN A 4 5.78 -1.37 12.57
C ASN A 4 5.75 -0.84 11.13
N THR A 5 6.90 -0.39 10.65
CA THR A 5 7.12 -0.08 9.24
C THR A 5 7.54 -1.35 8.51
N ILE A 6 6.87 -1.66 7.41
CA ILE A 6 7.16 -2.83 6.59
C ILE A 6 7.89 -2.46 5.31
N ALA A 7 8.66 -3.41 4.78
CA ALA A 7 9.34 -3.27 3.50
C ALA A 7 9.28 -4.57 2.69
N ALA A 8 9.16 -4.44 1.37
CA ALA A 8 9.28 -5.55 0.44
C ALA A 8 9.79 -5.10 -0.93
N ILE A 9 10.29 -6.06 -1.71
CA ILE A 9 10.53 -5.89 -3.14
C ILE A 9 9.17 -5.93 -3.84
N SER A 10 8.81 -4.86 -4.55
CA SER A 10 7.51 -4.69 -5.22
C SER A 10 7.54 -5.06 -6.70
N THR A 11 8.70 -5.37 -7.25
CA THR A 11 8.90 -5.88 -8.63
C THR A 11 9.21 -7.37 -8.61
N SER A 12 9.06 -8.03 -9.76
CA SER A 12 9.53 -9.42 -9.89
C SER A 12 11.03 -9.52 -9.62
N LEU A 13 11.44 -10.52 -8.84
CA LEU A 13 12.85 -10.77 -8.52
C LEU A 13 13.54 -11.51 -9.67
N GLN A 14 13.76 -10.82 -10.77
CA GLN A 14 14.48 -11.31 -11.96
C GLN A 14 15.49 -10.24 -12.37
N ASP A 15 16.53 -10.64 -13.10
CA ASP A 15 17.50 -9.68 -13.64
C ASP A 15 16.78 -8.75 -14.62
N GLY A 16 16.70 -7.49 -14.27
CA GLY A 16 16.02 -6.44 -15.00
C GLY A 16 16.78 -5.12 -14.86
N ALA A 17 16.31 -4.09 -15.55
CA ALA A 17 16.95 -2.78 -15.48
C ALA A 17 16.68 -2.06 -14.15
N ILE A 18 15.49 -2.25 -13.58
CA ILE A 18 15.02 -1.53 -12.38
C ILE A 18 14.32 -2.51 -11.44
N SER A 19 14.56 -2.34 -10.13
CA SER A 19 13.76 -2.92 -9.06
C SER A 19 13.26 -1.84 -8.12
N ILE A 20 12.12 -2.11 -7.48
CA ILE A 20 11.50 -1.20 -6.52
C ILE A 20 11.39 -1.90 -5.17
N ILE A 21 11.95 -1.27 -4.14
CA ILE A 21 11.73 -1.66 -2.75
C ILE A 21 10.79 -0.65 -2.15
N ARG A 22 9.64 -1.11 -1.63
CA ARG A 22 8.61 -0.27 -1.03
C ARG A 22 8.64 -0.44 0.48
N LEU A 23 8.61 0.70 1.19
CA LEU A 23 8.40 0.80 2.63
C LEU A 23 7.02 1.42 2.88
N SER A 24 6.34 1.00 3.95
CA SER A 24 5.08 1.61 4.42
C SER A 24 5.01 1.58 5.93
N GLY A 25 4.68 2.71 6.53
CA GLY A 25 4.55 2.90 7.98
C GLY A 25 5.06 4.26 8.42
N ASP A 26 4.84 4.60 9.69
CA ASP A 26 5.15 5.92 10.25
C ASP A 26 6.65 6.26 10.20
N GLN A 27 7.53 5.26 10.22
CA GLN A 27 8.98 5.43 10.17
C GLN A 27 9.58 5.22 8.77
N ALA A 28 8.75 5.10 7.71
CA ALA A 28 9.23 4.76 6.37
C ALA A 28 10.29 5.75 5.85
N ILE A 29 10.08 7.05 6.05
CA ILE A 29 11.00 8.11 5.61
C ILE A 29 12.27 8.12 6.47
N GLU A 30 12.12 7.95 7.79
CA GLU A 30 13.25 7.91 8.72
C GLU A 30 14.18 6.71 8.45
N ILE A 31 13.60 5.54 8.20
CA ILE A 31 14.36 4.34 7.84
C ILE A 31 15.10 4.52 6.52
N ALA A 32 14.43 5.05 5.49
CA ALA A 32 15.06 5.35 4.21
C ALA A 32 16.19 6.39 4.34
N GLN A 33 16.00 7.41 5.18
CA GLN A 33 17.02 8.43 5.46
C GLN A 33 18.32 7.85 6.01
N LYS A 34 18.26 6.77 6.82
CA LYS A 34 19.46 6.16 7.42
C LYS A 34 20.42 5.55 6.40
N ILE A 35 19.90 5.17 5.24
CA ILE A 35 20.66 4.51 4.17
C ILE A 35 20.82 5.37 2.91
N PHE A 36 20.38 6.61 2.93
CA PHE A 36 20.41 7.52 1.78
C PHE A 36 21.33 8.70 2.03
N ASP A 37 22.10 9.13 1.02
CA ASP A 37 23.14 10.16 1.13
C ASP A 37 22.62 11.59 1.22
N ARG A 38 21.33 11.82 0.95
CA ARG A 38 20.72 13.15 0.96
C ARG A 38 19.59 13.26 1.98
N ASN A 39 19.33 14.49 2.46
CA ASN A 39 18.24 14.73 3.38
C ASN A 39 16.88 14.64 2.66
N ILE A 40 16.01 13.72 3.13
CA ILE A 40 14.64 13.53 2.67
C ILE A 40 13.60 13.72 3.79
N MET A 41 14.03 14.06 5.02
CA MET A 41 13.12 14.19 6.16
C MET A 41 12.07 15.27 5.95
N ASP A 42 12.45 16.39 5.31
CA ASP A 42 11.55 17.50 5.02
C ASP A 42 10.98 17.46 3.59
N ALA A 43 11.19 16.36 2.88
CA ALA A 43 10.71 16.20 1.50
C ALA A 43 9.18 16.30 1.45
N LYS A 44 8.66 17.02 0.45
CA LYS A 44 7.22 17.11 0.21
C LYS A 44 6.69 15.77 -0.32
N SER A 45 5.41 15.51 -0.04
CA SER A 45 4.74 14.34 -0.61
C SER A 45 4.71 14.40 -2.15
N HIS A 46 4.81 13.24 -2.79
CA HIS A 46 4.80 13.07 -4.25
C HIS A 46 6.00 13.75 -4.94
N THR A 47 7.17 13.64 -4.31
CA THR A 47 8.44 14.10 -4.87
C THR A 47 9.41 12.93 -5.06
N ILE A 48 10.32 13.08 -6.03
CA ILE A 48 11.36 12.11 -6.35
C ILE A 48 12.72 12.76 -6.07
N HIS A 49 13.60 12.03 -5.40
CA HIS A 49 14.92 12.47 -5.00
C HIS A 49 15.99 11.54 -5.58
N TYR A 50 16.92 12.10 -6.30
CA TYR A 50 18.08 11.40 -6.83
C TYR A 50 19.20 11.38 -5.81
N GLY A 51 19.89 10.25 -5.66
CA GLY A 51 21.05 10.11 -4.78
C GLY A 51 21.58 8.68 -4.75
N PHE A 52 22.33 8.35 -3.71
CA PHE A 52 22.96 7.04 -3.53
C PHE A 52 22.47 6.37 -2.25
N ILE A 53 22.23 5.05 -2.33
CA ILE A 53 22.20 4.21 -1.14
C ILE A 53 23.63 4.04 -0.64
N ILE A 54 23.85 4.29 0.64
CA ILE A 54 25.14 4.22 1.30
C ILE A 54 25.13 3.15 2.40
N ASP A 55 26.22 2.44 2.55
CA ASP A 55 26.42 1.49 3.64
C ASP A 55 26.82 2.19 4.96
N GLN A 56 27.09 1.39 6.01
CA GLN A 56 27.49 1.90 7.32
C GLN A 56 28.82 2.67 7.30
N ASP A 57 29.70 2.34 6.35
CA ASP A 57 30.99 3.00 6.13
C ASP A 57 30.89 4.21 5.16
N LYS A 58 29.63 4.59 4.79
CA LYS A 58 29.29 5.63 3.81
C LYS A 58 29.80 5.37 2.39
N ASN A 59 30.09 4.12 2.05
CA ASN A 59 30.40 3.79 0.67
C ASN A 59 29.11 3.71 -0.15
N PRO A 60 29.12 4.20 -1.41
CA PRO A 60 27.95 4.09 -2.28
C PRO A 60 27.71 2.62 -2.67
N VAL A 61 26.47 2.16 -2.52
CA VAL A 61 26.05 0.81 -2.85
C VAL A 61 25.35 0.78 -4.20
N ASP A 62 24.49 1.76 -4.45
CA ASP A 62 23.75 1.90 -5.71
C ASP A 62 23.28 3.33 -5.91
N GLU A 63 23.13 3.74 -7.16
CA GLU A 63 22.54 5.00 -7.58
C GLU A 63 21.01 4.81 -7.75
N VAL A 64 20.22 5.61 -7.04
CA VAL A 64 18.78 5.38 -6.91
C VAL A 64 17.93 6.64 -7.08
N LEU A 65 16.64 6.42 -7.36
CA LEU A 65 15.59 7.43 -7.21
C LEU A 65 14.70 7.02 -6.04
N ILE A 66 14.55 7.92 -5.05
CA ILE A 66 13.64 7.71 -3.94
C ILE A 66 12.38 8.55 -4.15
N SER A 67 11.22 7.88 -4.18
CA SER A 67 9.90 8.53 -4.23
C SER A 67 9.30 8.58 -2.84
N ILE A 68 8.83 9.78 -2.42
CA ILE A 68 8.26 10.03 -1.11
C ILE A 68 6.76 10.30 -1.23
N PHE A 69 5.97 9.57 -0.45
CA PHE A 69 4.52 9.76 -0.36
C PHE A 69 4.12 9.84 1.10
N ARG A 70 3.57 11.00 1.51
CA ARG A 70 3.15 11.22 2.90
C ARG A 70 1.67 10.94 3.08
N ALA A 71 1.36 10.35 4.20
CA ALA A 71 -0.02 10.13 4.65
C ALA A 71 -0.86 11.43 4.59
N PRO A 72 -2.16 11.34 4.39
CA PRO A 72 -2.97 10.15 4.12
C PRO A 72 -3.16 9.82 2.62
N ARG A 73 -2.53 10.57 1.71
CA ARG A 73 -2.71 10.41 0.25
C ARG A 73 -1.75 9.36 -0.32
N THR A 74 -1.82 8.13 0.21
CA THR A 74 -0.96 7.01 -0.16
C THR A 74 -1.79 5.74 -0.34
N TYR A 75 -1.16 4.66 -0.80
CA TYR A 75 -1.85 3.39 -1.00
C TYR A 75 -2.34 2.77 0.30
N THR A 76 -1.53 2.84 1.36
CA THR A 76 -1.85 2.27 2.69
C THR A 76 -2.45 3.29 3.65
N ARG A 77 -2.51 4.59 3.28
CA ARG A 77 -2.73 5.75 4.15
C ARG A 77 -1.66 5.97 5.21
N GLU A 78 -0.53 5.27 5.13
CA GLU A 78 0.69 5.50 5.89
C GLU A 78 1.70 6.28 5.04
N ASP A 79 2.82 6.71 5.63
CA ASP A 79 3.94 7.21 4.84
C ASP A 79 4.53 6.07 4.00
N ILE A 80 4.77 6.32 2.72
CA ILE A 80 5.35 5.35 1.79
C ILE A 80 6.62 5.92 1.19
N VAL A 81 7.64 5.08 1.13
CA VAL A 81 8.88 5.33 0.38
C VAL A 81 9.07 4.23 -0.65
N GLU A 82 9.38 4.61 -1.88
CA GLU A 82 9.78 3.68 -2.93
C GLU A 82 11.21 3.97 -3.35
N ILE A 83 12.08 2.98 -3.19
CA ILE A 83 13.49 3.03 -3.60
C ILE A 83 13.58 2.33 -4.95
N ASN A 84 13.79 3.12 -6.01
CA ASN A 84 14.00 2.61 -7.36
C ASN A 84 15.51 2.41 -7.56
N CYS A 85 15.96 1.17 -7.52
CA CYS A 85 17.36 0.76 -7.64
C CYS A 85 17.60 -0.03 -8.93
N HIS A 86 18.85 -0.33 -9.26
CA HIS A 86 19.16 -1.25 -10.35
C HIS A 86 18.60 -2.65 -10.08
N GLY A 87 18.02 -3.30 -11.10
CA GLY A 87 17.22 -4.51 -11.00
C GLY A 87 17.99 -5.84 -10.93
N GLY A 88 19.29 -5.80 -10.58
CA GLY A 88 20.06 -7.03 -10.33
C GLY A 88 19.62 -7.70 -9.04
N THR A 89 19.39 -9.01 -9.07
CA THR A 89 18.92 -9.78 -7.89
C THR A 89 19.80 -9.56 -6.65
N PHE A 90 21.12 -9.47 -6.82
CA PHE A 90 22.05 -9.25 -5.72
C PHE A 90 21.87 -7.87 -5.09
N ILE A 91 21.86 -6.80 -5.90
CA ILE A 91 21.79 -5.41 -5.40
C ILE A 91 20.43 -5.15 -4.74
N THR A 92 19.35 -5.65 -5.33
CA THR A 92 17.99 -5.52 -4.79
C THR A 92 17.87 -6.18 -3.40
N ARG A 93 18.39 -7.39 -3.24
CA ARG A 93 18.41 -8.09 -1.94
C ARG A 93 19.31 -7.39 -0.92
N LYS A 94 20.45 -6.85 -1.35
CA LYS A 94 21.38 -6.10 -0.48
C LYS A 94 20.67 -4.86 0.07
N ILE A 95 20.00 -4.06 -0.78
CA ILE A 95 19.29 -2.86 -0.33
C ILE A 95 18.11 -3.23 0.58
N LEU A 96 17.33 -4.28 0.26
CA LEU A 96 16.26 -4.75 1.16
C LEU A 96 16.85 -5.13 2.53
N SER A 97 17.96 -5.87 2.58
CA SER A 97 18.62 -6.23 3.84
C SER A 97 19.05 -5.01 4.64
N MET A 98 19.55 -3.96 3.97
CA MET A 98 19.91 -2.69 4.62
C MET A 98 18.70 -1.97 5.20
N VAL A 99 17.58 -1.94 4.47
CA VAL A 99 16.29 -1.38 4.93
C VAL A 99 15.80 -2.12 6.18
N LEU A 100 15.84 -3.45 6.18
CA LEU A 100 15.44 -4.28 7.34
C LEU A 100 16.37 -4.02 8.54
N SER A 101 17.67 -3.94 8.31
CA SER A 101 18.66 -3.63 9.35
C SER A 101 18.50 -2.20 9.91
N ALA A 102 17.95 -1.27 9.12
CA ALA A 102 17.67 0.10 9.53
C ALA A 102 16.38 0.23 10.37
N GLY A 103 15.57 -0.86 10.49
CA GLY A 103 14.43 -0.93 11.40
C GLY A 103 13.08 -1.24 10.76
N ALA A 104 13.05 -1.61 9.48
CA ALA A 104 11.83 -2.12 8.85
C ALA A 104 11.66 -3.62 9.09
N ASP A 105 10.42 -4.09 9.12
CA ASP A 105 10.07 -5.51 9.09
C ASP A 105 9.81 -5.98 7.66
N LEU A 106 10.09 -7.25 7.38
CA LEU A 106 9.75 -7.82 6.08
C LEU A 106 8.23 -7.97 5.96
N ALA A 107 7.65 -7.35 4.95
CA ALA A 107 6.21 -7.44 4.68
C ALA A 107 5.79 -8.87 4.34
N LYS A 108 4.64 -9.29 4.86
CA LYS A 108 3.97 -10.54 4.47
C LYS A 108 3.32 -10.38 3.10
N PRO A 109 3.10 -11.48 2.36
CA PRO A 109 2.33 -11.44 1.12
C PRO A 109 0.98 -10.75 1.31
N GLY A 110 0.66 -9.76 0.46
CA GLY A 110 -0.59 -8.99 0.52
C GLY A 110 -0.67 -7.95 1.64
N GLU A 111 0.35 -7.77 2.50
CA GLU A 111 0.25 -6.90 3.67
C GLU A 111 0.01 -5.43 3.34
N PHE A 112 0.56 -4.89 2.25
CA PHE A 112 0.27 -3.52 1.83
C PHE A 112 -1.23 -3.33 1.51
N THR A 113 -1.85 -4.28 0.82
CA THR A 113 -3.29 -4.26 0.52
C THR A 113 -4.12 -4.47 1.78
N GLN A 114 -3.67 -5.33 2.68
CA GLN A 114 -4.30 -5.53 3.99
C GLN A 114 -4.30 -4.23 4.80
N ARG A 115 -3.19 -3.48 4.86
CA ARG A 115 -3.12 -2.18 5.54
C ARG A 115 -4.03 -1.14 4.88
N ALA A 116 -4.09 -1.11 3.54
CA ALA A 116 -5.01 -0.25 2.82
C ALA A 116 -6.48 -0.52 3.19
N PHE A 117 -6.85 -1.78 3.36
CA PHE A 117 -8.18 -2.19 3.83
C PHE A 117 -8.42 -1.76 5.30
N TYR A 118 -7.51 -2.07 6.21
CA TYR A 118 -7.66 -1.71 7.62
C TYR A 118 -7.73 -0.19 7.86
N HIS A 119 -7.00 0.60 7.08
CA HIS A 119 -7.07 2.06 7.15
C HIS A 119 -8.27 2.63 6.35
N GLY A 120 -9.16 1.78 5.86
CA GLY A 120 -10.40 2.20 5.20
C GLY A 120 -10.19 2.92 3.86
N ARG A 121 -9.03 2.71 3.19
CA ARG A 121 -8.82 3.23 1.85
C ARG A 121 -9.57 2.45 0.79
N ILE A 122 -9.62 1.14 0.94
CA ILE A 122 -10.33 0.20 0.08
C ILE A 122 -11.22 -0.70 0.91
N ASP A 123 -12.29 -1.21 0.33
CA ASP A 123 -13.11 -2.27 0.91
C ASP A 123 -12.61 -3.67 0.49
N LEU A 124 -13.23 -4.72 1.03
CA LEU A 124 -12.78 -6.09 0.78
C LEU A 124 -12.89 -6.47 -0.71
N SER A 125 -13.99 -6.09 -1.38
CA SER A 125 -14.17 -6.39 -2.80
C SER A 125 -13.15 -5.64 -3.68
N GLN A 126 -12.75 -4.44 -3.29
CA GLN A 126 -11.67 -3.71 -3.94
C GLN A 126 -10.30 -4.37 -3.70
N ALA A 127 -10.06 -4.91 -2.50
CA ALA A 127 -8.84 -5.64 -2.20
C ALA A 127 -8.71 -6.92 -3.04
N GLU A 128 -9.80 -7.68 -3.21
CA GLU A 128 -9.86 -8.84 -4.10
C GLU A 128 -9.62 -8.44 -5.56
N ALA A 129 -10.24 -7.35 -6.02
CA ALA A 129 -10.05 -6.85 -7.39
C ALA A 129 -8.62 -6.38 -7.68
N VAL A 130 -7.83 -5.98 -6.68
CA VAL A 130 -6.39 -5.72 -6.85
C VAL A 130 -5.64 -6.99 -7.22
N GLN A 131 -5.96 -8.11 -6.58
CA GLN A 131 -5.37 -9.41 -6.91
C GLN A 131 -5.78 -9.86 -8.32
N ASP A 132 -7.07 -9.76 -8.66
CA ASP A 132 -7.58 -10.07 -9.99
C ASP A 132 -6.88 -9.26 -11.09
N MET A 133 -6.56 -7.98 -10.82
CA MET A 133 -5.83 -7.15 -11.76
C MET A 133 -4.40 -7.63 -11.99
N ILE A 134 -3.71 -8.09 -10.94
CA ILE A 134 -2.35 -8.61 -11.04
C ILE A 134 -2.31 -9.92 -11.83
N GLU A 135 -3.34 -10.76 -11.68
CA GLU A 135 -3.46 -12.07 -12.33
C GLU A 135 -4.13 -12.01 -13.71
N ALA A 136 -4.63 -10.85 -14.13
CA ALA A 136 -5.34 -10.69 -15.39
C ALA A 136 -4.47 -11.05 -16.60
N SER A 137 -4.91 -12.04 -17.39
CA SER A 137 -4.21 -12.52 -18.57
C SER A 137 -4.79 -12.03 -19.90
N ASN A 138 -5.91 -11.28 -19.85
CA ASN A 138 -6.59 -10.74 -21.03
C ASN A 138 -7.35 -9.45 -20.72
N ASN A 139 -7.74 -8.72 -21.76
CA ASN A 139 -8.42 -7.43 -21.64
C ASN A 139 -9.76 -7.52 -20.88
N THR A 140 -10.49 -8.61 -21.02
CA THR A 140 -11.79 -8.78 -20.34
C THR A 140 -11.59 -8.90 -18.84
N ALA A 141 -10.64 -9.73 -18.39
CA ALA A 141 -10.29 -9.89 -16.98
C ALA A 141 -9.78 -8.56 -16.39
N ALA A 142 -8.88 -7.86 -17.09
CA ALA A 142 -8.38 -6.56 -16.64
C ALA A 142 -9.49 -5.50 -16.53
N ASN A 143 -10.45 -5.46 -17.47
CA ASN A 143 -11.60 -4.55 -17.40
C ASN A 143 -12.53 -4.88 -16.23
N MET A 144 -12.77 -6.15 -15.94
CA MET A 144 -13.56 -6.56 -14.76
C MET A 144 -12.86 -6.13 -13.46
N ALA A 145 -11.56 -6.40 -13.34
CA ALA A 145 -10.77 -6.03 -12.18
C ALA A 145 -10.74 -4.50 -11.94
N ILE A 146 -10.56 -3.68 -13.00
CA ILE A 146 -10.57 -2.22 -12.84
C ILE A 146 -11.94 -1.68 -12.38
N HIS A 147 -13.04 -2.30 -12.82
CA HIS A 147 -14.37 -1.96 -12.33
C HIS A 147 -14.53 -2.32 -10.84
N GLY A 148 -13.99 -3.46 -10.41
CA GLY A 148 -13.92 -3.85 -9.00
C GLY A 148 -13.13 -2.83 -8.18
N ILE A 149 -11.90 -2.49 -8.59
CA ILE A 149 -11.04 -1.50 -7.93
C ILE A 149 -11.73 -0.13 -7.77
N LYS A 150 -12.55 0.28 -8.76
CA LYS A 150 -13.34 1.53 -8.70
C LYS A 150 -14.53 1.45 -7.74
N GLY A 151 -14.76 0.32 -7.09
CA GLY A 151 -15.85 0.13 -6.13
C GLY A 151 -17.25 0.07 -6.76
N SER A 152 -17.34 -0.43 -8.00
CA SER A 152 -18.61 -0.52 -8.73
C SER A 152 -19.62 -1.44 -8.03
N VAL A 153 -19.15 -2.53 -7.41
CA VAL A 153 -19.98 -3.49 -6.66
C VAL A 153 -20.62 -2.81 -5.46
N LYS A 154 -19.85 -2.07 -4.66
CA LYS A 154 -20.37 -1.33 -3.50
C LYS A 154 -21.44 -0.32 -3.91
N LYS A 155 -21.19 0.45 -4.98
CA LYS A 155 -22.14 1.44 -5.50
C LYS A 155 -23.45 0.81 -5.97
N LEU A 156 -23.38 -0.40 -6.54
CA LEU A 156 -24.57 -1.14 -6.99
C LEU A 156 -25.38 -1.69 -5.82
N LEU A 157 -24.73 -2.15 -4.76
CA LEU A 157 -25.38 -2.76 -3.60
C LEU A 157 -25.84 -1.73 -2.56
N GLN A 158 -25.25 -0.54 -2.51
CA GLN A 158 -25.56 0.46 -1.48
C GLN A 158 -27.06 0.83 -1.42
N PRO A 159 -27.79 1.06 -2.54
CA PRO A 159 -29.22 1.34 -2.47
C PRO A 159 -30.04 0.20 -1.82
N LEU A 160 -29.69 -1.06 -2.13
CA LEU A 160 -30.35 -2.23 -1.53
C LEU A 160 -30.06 -2.34 -0.03
N ILE A 161 -28.85 -2.00 0.40
CA ILE A 161 -28.49 -1.98 1.83
C ILE A 161 -29.27 -0.88 2.55
N ASP A 162 -29.37 0.30 1.96
CA ASP A 162 -30.11 1.44 2.51
C ASP A 162 -31.62 1.10 2.64
N ASP A 163 -32.22 0.52 1.60
CA ASP A 163 -33.62 0.05 1.64
C ASP A 163 -33.88 -1.01 2.74
N LEU A 164 -32.95 -1.98 2.88
CA LEU A 164 -33.02 -2.98 3.94
C LEU A 164 -32.90 -2.37 5.34
N MET A 165 -32.00 -1.40 5.52
CA MET A 165 -31.85 -0.70 6.80
C MET A 165 -33.09 0.09 7.16
N ASP A 166 -33.75 0.74 6.19
CA ASP A 166 -35.02 1.45 6.40
C ASP A 166 -36.12 0.48 6.83
N ILE A 167 -36.24 -0.69 6.18
CA ILE A 167 -37.20 -1.74 6.57
C ILE A 167 -36.92 -2.23 8.00
N ILE A 168 -35.66 -2.49 8.36
CA ILE A 168 -35.28 -2.90 9.71
C ILE A 168 -35.65 -1.83 10.73
N CYS A 169 -35.35 -0.56 10.45
CA CYS A 169 -35.74 0.56 11.31
C CYS A 169 -37.25 0.59 11.53
N LEU A 170 -38.05 0.46 10.48
CA LEU A 170 -39.50 0.44 10.59
C LEU A 170 -40.00 -0.73 11.45
N LEU A 171 -39.41 -1.92 11.31
CA LEU A 171 -39.81 -3.09 12.11
C LEU A 171 -39.48 -2.96 13.59
N TYR A 172 -38.39 -2.31 13.93
CA TYR A 172 -37.96 -2.12 15.35
C TYR A 172 -38.59 -0.89 15.99
N THR A 173 -39.02 0.12 15.21
CA THR A 173 -39.62 1.36 15.72
C THR A 173 -41.13 1.39 15.64
N SER A 174 -41.75 0.44 14.92
CA SER A 174 -43.22 0.33 14.85
C SER A 174 -43.77 -0.20 16.18
N PRO A 175 -44.65 0.56 16.90
CA PRO A 175 -45.25 0.08 18.12
C PRO A 175 -46.07 -1.19 17.82
N SER A 176 -45.89 -2.22 18.63
CA SER A 176 -46.65 -3.46 18.49
C SER A 176 -48.16 -3.14 18.61
N PRO A 177 -49.02 -3.73 17.76
CA PRO A 177 -50.47 -3.57 17.89
C PRO A 177 -51.03 -3.97 19.27
N ARG A 178 -50.21 -4.60 20.13
CA ARG A 178 -50.55 -5.00 21.50
C ARG A 178 -50.31 -3.90 22.55
N ASP A 179 -49.64 -2.83 22.20
CA ASP A 179 -49.34 -1.72 23.12
C ASP A 179 -50.39 -0.60 23.02
N CYS A 180 -51.45 -0.79 22.22
CA CYS A 180 -52.56 0.14 22.01
C CYS A 180 -53.88 -0.34 22.68
N SER A 181 -53.83 -1.11 23.76
CA SER A 181 -55.02 -1.52 24.51
C SER A 181 -54.96 -1.06 25.95
#